data_913769415fee5c3c0414cf04b94bd222
#
_entry.id   913769415fee5c3c0414cf04b94bd222
#
_cell.length_a   1.000
_cell.length_b   1.000
_cell.length_c   1.000
_cell.angle_alpha   90.00
_cell.angle_beta   90.00
_cell.angle_gamma   90.00
#
_symmetry.space_group_name_H-M   'P 1'
#
loop_
_entity.id
_entity.type
_entity.pdbx_description
1 polymer ?
#
loop_
_entity_poly.entity_id
_entity_poly.type
_entity_poly.pdbx_seq_one_letter_code
_entity_poly.pdbx_strand_id
1 'polypeptide(L)'
;QSSAERLCLPVPTIEMIVKACVEVVKRNEKYIPPYGTGASLYLRPVMFGTTAGLGVKPAKDALLIVYCSPVGAYFKDGIKPISVAIDREQDRAAPRGTGDVKVGGNYASSLLSGENGHKLGYSNIMYLDAAEHKYIEECGACNFFGIKEGKYITPKSSSVLPSITNKSLRQLARDMGLEVE
;
A
#
# COMPACT_ATOMS: atom_id res chain seq x y z
N GLN A 1 -1.65 10.42 -7.83
CA GLN A 1 -2.06 10.73 -9.22
C GLN A 1 -2.42 9.46 -9.98
N SER A 2 -1.53 8.47 -10.13
CA SER A 2 -1.76 7.23 -10.89
C SER A 2 -3.08 6.52 -10.58
N SER A 3 -3.48 6.47 -9.30
CA SER A 3 -4.77 5.88 -8.92
C SER A 3 -5.97 6.68 -9.43
N ALA A 4 -5.87 8.02 -9.46
CA ALA A 4 -6.92 8.88 -10.00
C ALA A 4 -7.03 8.70 -11.52
N GLU A 5 -5.90 8.70 -12.22
CA GLU A 5 -5.84 8.44 -13.67
C GLU A 5 -6.46 7.09 -14.01
N ARG A 6 -6.05 6.03 -13.29
CA ARG A 6 -6.54 4.65 -13.51
C ARG A 6 -8.05 4.52 -13.31
N LEU A 7 -8.62 5.29 -12.36
CA LEU A 7 -10.05 5.29 -12.05
C LEU A 7 -10.84 6.37 -12.81
N CYS A 8 -10.21 7.06 -13.76
CA CYS A 8 -10.83 8.16 -14.51
C CYS A 8 -11.44 9.24 -13.59
N LEU A 9 -10.77 9.53 -12.46
CA LEU A 9 -11.14 10.62 -11.56
C LEU A 9 -10.37 11.89 -11.94
N PRO A 10 -10.87 13.10 -11.59
CA PRO A 10 -10.09 14.33 -11.68
C PRO A 10 -8.74 14.16 -10.98
N VAL A 11 -7.64 14.48 -11.67
CA VAL A 11 -6.28 14.26 -11.14
C VAL A 11 -5.82 15.48 -10.34
N PRO A 12 -5.63 15.39 -9.01
CA PRO A 12 -5.14 16.51 -8.22
C PRO A 12 -3.66 16.79 -8.54
N THR A 13 -3.27 18.07 -8.53
CA THR A 13 -1.86 18.44 -8.68
C THR A 13 -1.06 18.06 -7.43
N ILE A 14 0.25 17.85 -7.60
CA ILE A 14 1.15 17.59 -6.47
C ILE A 14 1.10 18.76 -5.49
N GLU A 15 1.11 19.99 -5.99
CA GLU A 15 1.02 21.21 -5.17
C GLU A 15 -0.23 21.22 -4.30
N MET A 16 -1.39 20.88 -4.88
CA MET A 16 -2.66 20.81 -4.14
C MET A 16 -2.58 19.80 -3.00
N ILE A 17 -2.04 18.60 -3.25
CA ILE A 17 -1.91 17.56 -2.23
C ILE A 17 -0.96 18.01 -1.12
N VAL A 18 0.21 18.55 -1.48
CA VAL A 18 1.21 19.03 -0.53
C VAL A 18 0.65 20.15 0.33
N LYS A 19 -0.01 21.15 -0.28
CA LYS A 19 -0.65 22.26 0.43
C LYS A 19 -1.70 21.76 1.42
N ALA A 20 -2.57 20.83 1.01
CA ALA A 20 -3.58 20.25 1.88
C ALA A 20 -2.94 19.48 3.07
N CYS A 21 -1.88 18.70 2.84
CA CYS A 21 -1.15 18.02 3.90
C CYS A 21 -0.52 19.01 4.89
N VAL A 22 0.13 20.06 4.40
CA VAL A 22 0.73 21.10 5.25
C VAL A 22 -0.32 21.80 6.11
N GLU A 23 -1.46 22.17 5.54
CA GLU A 23 -2.55 22.80 6.28
C GLU A 23 -3.14 21.88 7.37
N VAL A 24 -3.31 20.59 7.06
CA VAL A 24 -3.77 19.62 8.07
C VAL A 24 -2.78 19.51 9.23
N VAL A 25 -1.48 19.43 8.95
CA VAL A 25 -0.45 19.38 10.00
C VAL A 25 -0.48 20.62 10.87
N LYS A 26 -0.46 21.83 10.27
CA LYS A 26 -0.49 23.10 10.99
C LYS A 26 -1.71 23.23 11.92
N ARG A 27 -2.90 22.84 11.43
CA ARG A 27 -4.14 22.91 12.22
C ARG A 27 -4.23 21.85 13.32
N ASN A 28 -3.38 20.84 13.29
CA ASN A 28 -3.34 19.73 14.23
C ASN A 28 -2.01 19.62 14.99
N GLU A 29 -1.24 20.69 15.05
CA GLU A 29 0.10 20.73 15.68
C GLU A 29 0.12 20.13 17.09
N LYS A 30 -0.89 20.42 17.89
CA LYS A 30 -1.04 19.92 19.27
C LYS A 30 -1.19 18.40 19.38
N TYR A 31 -1.48 17.71 18.27
CA TYR A 31 -1.63 16.26 18.22
C TYR A 31 -0.41 15.56 17.63
N ILE A 32 0.64 16.31 17.26
CA ILE A 32 1.88 15.74 16.78
C ILE A 32 2.58 15.04 17.96
N PRO A 33 2.84 13.72 17.87
CA PRO A 33 3.54 13.02 18.94
C PRO A 33 4.94 13.60 19.18
N PRO A 34 5.41 13.68 20.44
CA PRO A 34 6.74 14.16 20.75
C PRO A 34 7.82 13.30 20.09
N TYR A 35 8.91 13.95 19.68
CA TYR A 35 10.09 13.25 19.15
C TYR A 35 10.65 12.25 20.17
N GLY A 36 11.11 11.10 19.71
CA GLY A 36 11.69 10.05 20.55
C GLY A 36 10.69 9.07 21.17
N THR A 37 9.37 9.29 21.02
CA THR A 37 8.34 8.37 21.54
C THR A 37 8.11 7.14 20.64
N GLY A 38 8.71 7.09 19.44
CA GLY A 38 8.41 6.07 18.42
C GLY A 38 7.06 6.23 17.74
N ALA A 39 6.27 7.23 18.13
CA ALA A 39 5.00 7.58 17.51
C ALA A 39 5.18 8.64 16.41
N SER A 40 4.22 8.74 15.51
CA SER A 40 4.23 9.72 14.41
C SER A 40 2.82 10.24 14.10
N LEU A 41 2.73 11.36 13.39
CA LEU A 41 1.47 11.84 12.83
C LEU A 41 1.28 11.24 11.43
N TYR A 42 0.33 10.33 11.31
CA TYR A 42 -0.03 9.72 10.03
C TYR A 42 -0.92 10.63 9.22
N LEU A 43 -0.58 10.87 7.96
CA LEU A 43 -1.39 11.63 7.01
C LEU A 43 -2.06 10.69 6.01
N ARG A 44 -3.36 10.87 5.80
CA ARG A 44 -4.16 10.08 4.87
C ARG A 44 -4.86 10.98 3.84
N PRO A 45 -4.27 11.22 2.67
CA PRO A 45 -5.03 11.67 1.52
C PRO A 45 -5.92 10.54 1.00
N VAL A 46 -7.18 10.81 0.75
CA VAL A 46 -8.14 9.90 0.12
C VAL A 46 -9.01 10.67 -0.85
N MET A 47 -9.31 10.07 -2.00
CA MET A 47 -10.18 10.66 -3.00
C MET A 47 -11.21 9.64 -3.49
N PHE A 48 -12.43 10.10 -3.72
CA PHE A 48 -13.50 9.29 -4.29
C PHE A 48 -14.44 10.12 -5.13
N GLY A 49 -15.08 9.49 -6.12
CA GLY A 49 -16.06 10.14 -6.97
C GLY A 49 -17.36 10.45 -6.21
N THR A 50 -17.97 11.60 -6.50
CA THR A 50 -19.19 12.08 -5.86
C THR A 50 -20.34 12.31 -6.86
N THR A 51 -20.12 12.09 -8.15
CA THR A 51 -21.17 12.21 -9.17
C THR A 51 -22.27 11.20 -8.92
N ALA A 52 -23.48 11.68 -8.68
CA ALA A 52 -24.66 10.82 -8.51
C ALA A 52 -25.00 10.07 -9.79
N GLY A 53 -25.41 8.81 -9.66
CA GLY A 53 -25.86 8.01 -10.79
C GLY A 53 -25.85 6.52 -10.51
N LEU A 54 -26.62 5.79 -11.29
CA LEU A 54 -26.60 4.33 -11.34
C LEU A 54 -25.69 3.86 -12.48
N GLY A 55 -25.12 2.68 -12.32
CA GLY A 55 -24.25 2.07 -13.32
C GLY A 55 -22.79 2.46 -13.23
N VAL A 56 -21.94 1.73 -13.94
CA VAL A 56 -20.48 1.89 -13.95
C VAL A 56 -20.09 2.94 -14.97
N LYS A 57 -19.69 4.12 -14.51
CA LYS A 57 -19.18 5.21 -15.34
C LYS A 57 -18.21 6.08 -14.57
N PRO A 58 -17.26 6.76 -15.25
CA PRO A 58 -16.37 7.71 -14.60
C PRO A 58 -17.15 8.82 -13.88
N ALA A 59 -16.69 9.18 -12.68
CA ALA A 59 -17.22 10.32 -11.96
C ALA A 59 -16.68 11.64 -12.55
N LYS A 60 -17.57 12.62 -12.76
CA LYS A 60 -17.18 13.97 -13.20
C LYS A 60 -16.64 14.82 -12.05
N ASP A 61 -17.17 14.57 -10.85
CA ASP A 61 -16.83 15.28 -9.63
C ASP A 61 -16.21 14.31 -8.63
N ALA A 62 -15.23 14.78 -7.86
CA ALA A 62 -14.57 13.99 -6.84
C ALA A 62 -14.30 14.84 -5.61
N LEU A 63 -14.28 14.21 -4.45
CA LEU A 63 -13.89 14.80 -3.19
C LEU A 63 -12.50 14.30 -2.79
N LEU A 64 -11.55 15.22 -2.59
CA LEU A 64 -10.24 14.95 -2.00
C LEU A 64 -10.28 15.36 -0.53
N ILE A 65 -10.06 14.40 0.35
CA ILE A 65 -9.98 14.60 1.81
C ILE A 65 -8.56 14.31 2.26
N VAL A 66 -8.01 15.15 3.12
CA VAL A 66 -6.76 14.86 3.85
C VAL A 66 -7.06 14.92 5.34
N TYR A 67 -6.79 13.84 6.04
CA TYR A 67 -6.90 13.79 7.50
C TYR A 67 -5.64 13.22 8.13
N CYS A 68 -5.48 13.42 9.44
CA CYS A 68 -4.33 12.92 10.18
C CYS A 68 -4.77 12.15 11.43
N SER A 69 -3.88 11.30 11.92
CA SER A 69 -4.05 10.57 13.17
C SER A 69 -2.70 10.34 13.84
N PRO A 70 -2.57 10.55 15.15
CA PRO A 70 -1.41 10.06 15.89
C PRO A 70 -1.40 8.53 15.85
N VAL A 71 -0.25 7.94 15.55
CA VAL A 71 -0.07 6.49 15.48
C VAL A 71 1.18 6.09 16.24
N GLY A 72 1.10 4.97 16.98
CA GLY A 72 2.26 4.33 17.60
C GLY A 72 3.09 3.53 16.59
N ALA A 73 4.11 2.84 17.12
CA ALA A 73 4.90 1.93 16.30
C ALA A 73 4.01 0.85 15.67
N TYR A 74 4.19 0.60 14.39
CA TYR A 74 3.42 -0.43 13.66
C TYR A 74 3.62 -1.83 14.27
N PHE A 75 4.86 -2.14 14.64
CA PHE A 75 5.19 -3.35 15.39
C PHE A 75 5.51 -2.96 16.84
N LYS A 76 4.63 -3.29 17.78
CA LYS A 76 4.77 -2.94 19.21
C LYS A 76 6.05 -3.49 19.82
N ASP A 77 6.48 -4.67 19.37
CA ASP A 77 7.64 -5.40 19.89
C ASP A 77 8.91 -5.22 19.04
N GLY A 78 8.93 -4.25 18.14
CA GLY A 78 10.02 -3.99 17.20
C GLY A 78 10.05 -4.97 16.03
N ILE A 79 11.19 -5.07 15.35
CA ILE A 79 11.38 -5.93 14.18
C ILE A 79 11.57 -7.38 14.66
N LYS A 80 10.57 -8.23 14.42
CA LYS A 80 10.59 -9.67 14.74
C LYS A 80 10.14 -10.49 13.54
N PRO A 81 10.59 -11.74 13.38
CA PRO A 81 10.01 -12.68 12.42
C PRO A 81 8.51 -12.86 12.67
N ILE A 82 7.75 -12.94 11.58
CA ILE A 82 6.32 -13.20 11.59
C ILE A 82 6.00 -14.43 10.75
N SER A 83 4.90 -15.10 11.06
CA SER A 83 4.38 -16.20 10.25
C SER A 83 3.44 -15.67 9.19
N VAL A 84 3.66 -16.08 7.93
CA VAL A 84 2.87 -15.68 6.77
C VAL A 84 2.34 -16.94 6.10
N ALA A 85 1.04 -17.01 5.83
CA ALA A 85 0.46 -18.08 5.02
C ALA A 85 0.46 -17.69 3.54
N ILE A 86 0.64 -18.67 2.67
CA ILE A 86 0.46 -18.49 1.22
C ILE A 86 -0.97 -18.86 0.88
N ASP A 87 -1.74 -17.92 0.32
CA ASP A 87 -3.06 -18.21 -0.23
C ASP A 87 -2.90 -18.85 -1.62
N ARG A 88 -3.57 -19.97 -1.81
CA ARG A 88 -3.57 -20.73 -3.08
C ARG A 88 -4.94 -20.76 -3.74
N GLU A 89 -5.96 -20.23 -3.05
CA GLU A 89 -7.36 -20.29 -3.47
C GLU A 89 -7.89 -18.93 -3.94
N GLN A 90 -7.27 -17.85 -3.48
CA GLN A 90 -7.74 -16.49 -3.78
C GLN A 90 -6.61 -15.63 -4.33
N ASP A 91 -6.95 -14.81 -5.30
CA ASP A 91 -6.05 -13.84 -5.90
C ASP A 91 -6.26 -12.45 -5.28
N ARG A 92 -5.17 -11.73 -5.05
CA ARG A 92 -5.22 -10.35 -4.59
C ARG A 92 -5.69 -9.39 -5.68
N ALA A 93 -5.19 -9.58 -6.90
CA ALA A 93 -5.50 -8.72 -8.04
C ALA A 93 -5.35 -9.48 -9.35
N ALA A 94 -6.23 -9.20 -10.31
CA ALA A 94 -6.13 -9.76 -11.65
C ALA A 94 -4.90 -9.22 -12.40
N PRO A 95 -4.28 -10.02 -13.29
CA PRO A 95 -3.25 -9.54 -14.20
C PRO A 95 -3.78 -8.37 -15.05
N ARG A 96 -2.99 -7.27 -15.13
CA ARG A 96 -3.37 -6.03 -15.81
C ARG A 96 -4.63 -5.36 -15.25
N GLY A 97 -5.07 -5.75 -14.03
CA GLY A 97 -6.16 -5.13 -13.29
C GLY A 97 -5.74 -3.83 -12.62
N THR A 98 -6.16 -3.65 -11.38
CA THR A 98 -5.90 -2.44 -10.58
C THR A 98 -4.85 -2.64 -9.48
N GLY A 99 -4.13 -3.78 -9.50
CA GLY A 99 -3.16 -4.12 -8.45
C GLY A 99 -2.02 -3.12 -8.30
N ASP A 100 -1.64 -2.45 -9.38
CA ASP A 100 -0.58 -1.46 -9.45
C ASP A 100 -0.98 -0.05 -8.94
N VAL A 101 -2.23 0.15 -8.57
CA VAL A 101 -2.74 1.44 -8.06
C VAL A 101 -3.39 1.32 -6.68
N LYS A 102 -3.43 2.41 -5.93
CA LYS A 102 -3.96 2.45 -4.57
C LYS A 102 -5.48 2.62 -4.61
N VAL A 103 -6.23 1.52 -4.68
CA VAL A 103 -7.70 1.51 -4.76
C VAL A 103 -8.32 0.55 -3.75
N GLY A 104 -9.51 0.88 -3.26
CA GLY A 104 -10.20 0.11 -2.22
C GLY A 104 -10.51 -1.34 -2.63
N GLY A 105 -10.78 -1.59 -3.90
CA GLY A 105 -11.06 -2.93 -4.41
C GLY A 105 -9.93 -3.94 -4.18
N ASN A 106 -8.66 -3.52 -4.31
CA ASN A 106 -7.51 -4.38 -4.05
C ASN A 106 -7.43 -4.84 -2.60
N TYR A 107 -7.92 -4.02 -1.67
CA TYR A 107 -7.95 -4.37 -0.24
C TYR A 107 -9.19 -5.19 0.11
N ALA A 108 -10.32 -4.91 -0.52
CA ALA A 108 -11.53 -5.68 -0.32
C ALA A 108 -11.35 -7.16 -0.70
N SER A 109 -10.65 -7.45 -1.80
CA SER A 109 -10.37 -8.82 -2.24
C SER A 109 -9.53 -9.63 -1.25
N SER A 110 -8.72 -8.97 -0.43
CA SER A 110 -7.84 -9.65 0.54
C SER A 110 -8.44 -9.83 1.93
N LEU A 111 -9.65 -9.34 2.20
CA LEU A 111 -10.25 -9.38 3.54
C LEU A 111 -10.54 -10.78 4.01
N LEU A 112 -11.14 -11.62 3.19
CA LEU A 112 -11.52 -12.98 3.59
C LEU A 112 -10.29 -13.85 3.88
N SER A 113 -9.29 -13.82 3.00
CA SER A 113 -8.01 -14.50 3.22
C SER A 113 -7.32 -14.02 4.49
N GLY A 114 -7.30 -12.69 4.72
CA GLY A 114 -6.74 -12.09 5.92
C GLY A 114 -7.39 -12.59 7.19
N GLU A 115 -8.73 -12.57 7.25
CA GLU A 115 -9.50 -13.08 8.39
C GLU A 115 -9.26 -14.56 8.65
N ASN A 116 -9.25 -15.38 7.60
CA ASN A 116 -8.99 -16.80 7.73
C ASN A 116 -7.57 -17.08 8.22
N GLY A 117 -6.59 -16.36 7.69
CA GLY A 117 -5.19 -16.48 8.13
C GLY A 117 -5.00 -16.08 9.60
N HIS A 118 -5.61 -14.97 10.02
CA HIS A 118 -5.55 -14.52 11.42
C HIS A 118 -6.19 -15.55 12.37
N LYS A 119 -7.30 -16.18 12.02
CA LYS A 119 -7.92 -17.26 12.80
C LYS A 119 -7.01 -18.46 12.96
N LEU A 120 -6.12 -18.71 12.01
CA LEU A 120 -5.11 -19.77 12.04
C LEU A 120 -3.79 -19.34 12.70
N GLY A 121 -3.69 -18.09 13.19
CA GLY A 121 -2.51 -17.56 13.89
C GLY A 121 -1.44 -16.95 12.99
N TYR A 122 -1.71 -16.76 11.70
CA TYR A 122 -0.77 -16.08 10.80
C TYR A 122 -0.89 -14.56 10.92
N SER A 123 0.24 -13.87 10.80
CA SER A 123 0.29 -12.40 10.88
C SER A 123 -0.10 -11.73 9.57
N ASN A 124 0.07 -12.41 8.44
CA ASN A 124 -0.24 -11.86 7.11
C ASN A 124 -0.45 -13.00 6.10
N ILE A 125 -0.98 -12.64 4.94
CA ILE A 125 -1.18 -13.53 3.80
C ILE A 125 -0.29 -13.08 2.64
N MET A 126 0.44 -14.01 2.07
CA MET A 126 1.22 -13.89 0.85
C MET A 126 0.38 -14.36 -0.33
N TYR A 127 0.32 -13.57 -1.38
CA TYR A 127 -0.36 -13.93 -2.63
C TYR A 127 0.65 -14.31 -3.70
N LEU A 128 0.25 -15.25 -4.53
CA LEU A 128 0.96 -15.63 -5.73
C LEU A 128 0.40 -14.87 -6.94
N ASP A 129 1.12 -14.91 -8.04
CA ASP A 129 0.66 -14.37 -9.31
C ASP A 129 -0.62 -15.07 -9.78
N ALA A 130 -1.62 -14.30 -10.17
CA ALA A 130 -2.94 -14.81 -10.57
C ALA A 130 -2.95 -15.52 -11.94
N ALA A 131 -1.85 -15.51 -12.70
CA ALA A 131 -1.79 -16.17 -13.99
C ALA A 131 -1.31 -17.62 -13.89
N GLU A 132 -0.30 -17.89 -13.07
CA GLU A 132 0.35 -19.20 -12.98
C GLU A 132 0.29 -19.78 -11.56
N HIS A 133 -0.06 -18.99 -10.54
CA HIS A 133 -0.06 -19.32 -9.11
C HIS A 133 1.29 -19.91 -8.64
N LYS A 134 2.37 -19.36 -9.15
CA LYS A 134 3.72 -19.88 -9.00
C LYS A 134 4.68 -18.89 -8.36
N TYR A 135 4.59 -17.62 -8.73
CA TYR A 135 5.52 -16.59 -8.31
C TYR A 135 4.92 -15.75 -7.17
N ILE A 136 5.76 -15.40 -6.22
CA ILE A 136 5.34 -14.47 -5.15
C ILE A 136 5.07 -13.10 -5.76
N GLU A 137 3.95 -12.48 -5.40
CA GLU A 137 3.64 -11.10 -5.75
C GLU A 137 3.81 -10.17 -4.53
N GLU A 138 2.81 -10.08 -3.68
CA GLU A 138 2.89 -9.27 -2.46
C GLU A 138 1.95 -9.81 -1.38
N CYS A 139 2.11 -9.32 -0.15
CA CYS A 139 1.16 -9.59 0.92
C CYS A 139 -0.10 -8.70 0.79
N GLY A 140 -1.10 -8.94 1.63
CA GLY A 140 -2.37 -8.21 1.59
C GLY A 140 -2.23 -6.68 1.58
N ALA A 141 -1.28 -6.13 2.32
CA ALA A 141 -1.09 -4.69 2.47
C ALA A 141 0.38 -4.22 2.34
N CYS A 142 1.32 -5.09 1.99
CA CYS A 142 2.74 -4.75 1.87
C CYS A 142 3.44 -5.52 0.75
N ASN A 143 4.44 -4.87 0.13
CA ASN A 143 5.27 -5.54 -0.86
C ASN A 143 6.14 -6.62 -0.22
N PHE A 144 6.57 -7.55 -1.05
CA PHE A 144 7.57 -8.55 -0.70
C PHE A 144 8.93 -8.22 -1.32
N PHE A 145 9.98 -8.51 -0.60
CA PHE A 145 11.34 -8.64 -1.14
C PHE A 145 12.11 -9.68 -0.35
N GLY A 146 13.12 -10.26 -0.99
CA GLY A 146 14.05 -11.21 -0.39
C GLY A 146 15.49 -10.74 -0.57
N ILE A 147 16.36 -11.16 0.35
CA ILE A 147 17.82 -11.00 0.21
C ILE A 147 18.41 -12.38 0.16
N LYS A 148 19.11 -12.69 -0.92
CA LYS A 148 19.74 -13.99 -1.13
C LYS A 148 21.02 -13.84 -1.95
N GLU A 149 22.12 -14.44 -1.49
CA GLU A 149 23.41 -14.50 -2.23
C GLU A 149 23.89 -13.13 -2.74
N GLY A 150 23.79 -12.09 -1.91
CA GLY A 150 24.20 -10.73 -2.27
C GLY A 150 23.22 -9.97 -3.17
N LYS A 151 22.02 -10.50 -3.38
CA LYS A 151 20.98 -9.90 -4.21
C LYS A 151 19.80 -9.44 -3.40
N TYR A 152 19.23 -8.29 -3.76
CA TYR A 152 17.91 -7.82 -3.35
C TYR A 152 16.91 -8.16 -4.45
N ILE A 153 15.98 -9.05 -4.17
CA ILE A 153 15.03 -9.59 -5.14
C ILE A 153 13.62 -9.13 -4.77
N THR A 154 12.89 -8.53 -5.72
CA THR A 154 11.50 -8.12 -5.51
C THR A 154 10.65 -8.47 -6.74
N PRO A 155 9.38 -8.84 -6.56
CA PRO A 155 8.53 -9.25 -7.67
C PRO A 155 8.40 -8.16 -8.75
N LYS A 156 8.51 -8.55 -10.01
CA LYS A 156 8.26 -7.73 -11.18
C LYS A 156 6.91 -8.12 -11.79
N SER A 157 5.84 -7.49 -11.32
CA SER A 157 4.47 -7.77 -11.78
C SER A 157 3.71 -6.47 -12.01
N SER A 158 2.83 -6.48 -13.02
CA SER A 158 1.88 -5.38 -13.26
C SER A 158 0.73 -5.34 -12.25
N SER A 159 0.65 -6.32 -11.37
CA SER A 159 -0.37 -6.41 -10.32
C SER A 159 0.14 -5.96 -8.94
N VAL A 160 1.43 -5.62 -8.83
CA VAL A 160 2.07 -5.18 -7.57
C VAL A 160 2.10 -3.65 -7.49
N LEU A 161 1.71 -3.10 -6.33
CA LEU A 161 1.74 -1.66 -6.11
C LEU A 161 3.19 -1.15 -6.09
N PRO A 162 3.56 -0.14 -6.93
CA PRO A 162 4.88 0.48 -6.91
C PRO A 162 5.12 1.24 -5.61
N SER A 163 5.64 0.58 -4.60
CA SER A 163 5.88 1.12 -3.27
C SER A 163 7.05 2.11 -3.27
N ILE A 164 6.87 3.28 -2.65
CA ILE A 164 7.95 4.24 -2.41
C ILE A 164 8.99 3.63 -1.45
N THR A 165 8.55 2.91 -0.42
CA THR A 165 9.44 2.18 0.50
C THR A 165 10.30 1.18 -0.25
N ASN A 166 9.72 0.36 -1.13
CA ASN A 166 10.49 -0.60 -1.92
C ASN A 166 11.48 0.10 -2.87
N LYS A 167 11.09 1.20 -3.51
CA LYS A 167 12.01 2.01 -4.33
C LYS A 167 13.19 2.53 -3.53
N SER A 168 12.96 3.02 -2.31
CA SER A 168 14.03 3.50 -1.42
C SER A 168 14.94 2.36 -0.96
N LEU A 169 14.37 1.20 -0.60
CA LEU A 169 15.15 0.02 -0.21
C LEU A 169 16.00 -0.52 -1.36
N ARG A 170 15.48 -0.52 -2.59
CA ARG A 170 16.26 -0.87 -3.78
C ARG A 170 17.46 0.06 -4.01
N GLN A 171 17.31 1.36 -3.73
CA GLN A 171 18.43 2.29 -3.82
C GLN A 171 19.45 2.02 -2.70
N LEU A 172 19.01 1.87 -1.47
CA LEU A 172 19.88 1.52 -0.34
C LEU A 172 20.62 0.19 -0.59
N ALA A 173 19.96 -0.81 -1.15
CA ALA A 173 20.59 -2.08 -1.49
C ALA A 173 21.74 -1.90 -2.48
N ARG A 174 21.56 -1.07 -3.53
CA ARG A 174 22.65 -0.73 -4.47
C ARG A 174 23.80 0.00 -3.77
N ASP A 175 23.49 0.98 -2.91
CA ASP A 175 24.48 1.75 -2.17
C ASP A 175 25.28 0.86 -1.20
N MET A 176 24.68 -0.24 -0.74
CA MET A 176 25.32 -1.28 0.06
C MET A 176 26.06 -2.35 -0.77
N GLY A 177 26.07 -2.23 -2.09
CA GLY A 177 26.77 -3.16 -2.98
C GLY A 177 25.97 -4.44 -3.33
N LEU A 178 24.67 -4.50 -3.04
CA LEU A 178 23.82 -5.61 -3.45
C LEU A 178 23.38 -5.46 -4.91
N GLU A 179 23.31 -6.56 -5.64
CA GLU A 179 22.62 -6.63 -6.93
C GLU A 179 21.11 -6.50 -6.71
N VAL A 180 20.41 -5.74 -7.53
CA VAL A 180 18.94 -5.51 -7.40
C VAL A 180 18.21 -6.08 -8.61
N GLU A 181 17.39 -7.09 -8.37
CA GLU A 181 16.57 -7.81 -9.36
C GLU A 181 15.06 -7.57 -9.14
#